data_d2d938f6bc450232b5e30922193d8bf6
#
_entry.id   d2d938f6bc450232b5e30922193d8bf6
#
_cell.length_a   1.000
_cell.length_b   1.000
_cell.length_c   1.000
_cell.angle_alpha   90.00
_cell.angle_beta   90.00
_cell.angle_gamma   90.00
#
_symmetry.space_group_name_H-M   'P 1'
#
loop_
_entity.id
_entity.type
_entity.pdbx_description
1 polymer ?
#
loop_
_entity_poly.entity_id
_entity_poly.type
_entity_poly.pdbx_seq_one_letter_code
_entity_poly.pdbx_strand_id
1 'polypeptide(L)'
;MNRALLEEKLSELPLYIYDFFDPNELEFSSRIRWICENECPMYGKSWACPPGVGSVDSCRGKCLSFENCLLISSIVEVNDITNIEETLATRPEHEALTNQVRDFMREMGVDP
;
A
#
# COMPACT_ATOMS: atom_id res chain seq x y z
N MET A 1 -19.56 0.88 6.65
CA MET A 1 -18.99 0.88 5.28
C MET A 1 -19.80 -0.05 4.38
N ASN A 2 -20.18 0.40 3.21
CA ASN A 2 -20.85 -0.46 2.23
C ASN A 2 -19.78 -1.23 1.42
N ARG A 3 -19.46 -2.43 1.86
CA ARG A 3 -18.46 -3.27 1.24
C ARG A 3 -18.81 -3.67 -0.20
N ALA A 4 -20.10 -3.97 -0.46
CA ALA A 4 -20.55 -4.34 -1.80
C ALA A 4 -20.33 -3.23 -2.82
N LEU A 5 -20.61 -1.98 -2.45
CA LEU A 5 -20.38 -0.82 -3.31
C LEU A 5 -18.88 -0.60 -3.54
N LEU A 6 -18.05 -0.79 -2.54
CA LEU A 6 -16.61 -0.70 -2.66
C LEU A 6 -16.05 -1.79 -3.58
N GLU A 7 -16.53 -3.04 -3.44
CA GLU A 7 -16.12 -4.13 -4.32
C GLU A 7 -16.52 -3.90 -5.78
N GLU A 8 -17.68 -3.33 -6.02
CA GLU A 8 -18.12 -2.94 -7.36
C GLU A 8 -17.15 -1.93 -7.97
N LYS A 9 -16.75 -0.91 -7.21
CA LYS A 9 -15.79 0.10 -7.68
C LYS A 9 -14.42 -0.51 -7.93
N LEU A 10 -13.95 -1.40 -7.04
CA LEU A 10 -12.66 -2.07 -7.20
C LEU A 10 -12.62 -2.94 -8.47
N SER A 11 -13.73 -3.55 -8.84
CA SER A 11 -13.81 -4.36 -10.06
C SER A 11 -13.70 -3.55 -11.35
N GLU A 12 -13.98 -2.25 -11.29
CA GLU A 12 -13.84 -1.34 -12.42
C GLU A 12 -12.40 -0.83 -12.62
N LEU A 13 -11.55 -0.99 -11.61
CA LEU A 13 -10.17 -0.54 -11.65
C LEU A 13 -9.23 -1.63 -12.19
N PRO A 14 -8.09 -1.26 -12.83
CA PRO A 14 -7.13 -2.23 -13.35
C PRO A 14 -6.27 -2.85 -12.24
N LEU A 15 -6.93 -3.45 -11.25
CA LEU A 15 -6.28 -4.16 -10.16
C LEU A 15 -6.13 -5.64 -10.51
N TYR A 16 -5.02 -6.24 -10.08
CA TYR A 16 -4.79 -7.67 -10.25
C TYR A 16 -5.58 -8.49 -9.23
N ILE A 17 -5.44 -8.12 -7.96
CA ILE A 17 -6.14 -8.75 -6.83
C ILE A 17 -6.51 -7.67 -5.83
N TYR A 18 -7.64 -7.84 -5.15
CA TYR A 18 -7.95 -7.15 -3.91
C TYR A 18 -8.51 -8.14 -2.90
N ASP A 19 -8.28 -7.88 -1.61
CA ASP A 19 -8.75 -8.71 -0.52
C ASP A 19 -8.96 -7.88 0.75
N PHE A 20 -9.96 -8.29 1.54
CA PHE A 20 -10.23 -7.70 2.84
C PHE A 20 -9.73 -8.66 3.93
N PHE A 21 -9.06 -8.12 4.93
CA PHE A 21 -8.50 -8.94 6.00
C PHE A 21 -8.43 -8.15 7.32
N ASP A 22 -8.20 -8.90 8.42
CA ASP A 22 -8.04 -8.31 9.74
C ASP A 22 -6.62 -7.72 9.88
N PRO A 23 -6.47 -6.48 10.41
CA PRO A 23 -5.14 -5.90 10.65
C PRO A 23 -4.22 -6.76 11.51
N ASN A 24 -4.76 -7.63 12.37
CA ASN A 24 -3.97 -8.56 13.18
C ASN A 24 -3.23 -9.62 12.35
N GLU A 25 -3.61 -9.83 11.11
CA GLU A 25 -2.91 -10.72 10.18
C GLU A 25 -1.63 -10.11 9.60
N LEU A 26 -1.42 -8.80 9.75
CA LEU A 26 -0.23 -8.11 9.27
C LEU A 26 0.98 -8.45 10.14
N GLU A 27 2.10 -8.71 9.50
CA GLU A 27 3.38 -8.90 10.16
C GLU A 27 4.19 -7.60 10.09
N PHE A 28 4.72 -7.19 11.24
CA PHE A 28 5.59 -6.02 11.34
C PHE A 28 6.97 -6.46 11.82
N SER A 29 8.02 -6.01 11.14
CA SER A 29 9.37 -6.45 11.43
C SER A 29 10.37 -5.31 11.28
N SER A 30 11.20 -5.12 12.29
CA SER A 30 12.34 -4.20 12.22
C SER A 30 13.38 -4.65 11.20
N ARG A 31 13.40 -5.95 10.86
CA ARG A 31 14.26 -6.52 9.84
C ARG A 31 13.94 -5.93 8.46
N ILE A 32 12.65 -5.77 8.14
CA ILE A 32 12.23 -5.13 6.89
C ILE A 32 12.63 -3.66 6.88
N ARG A 33 12.50 -2.98 8.02
CA ARG A 33 12.96 -1.59 8.17
C ARG A 33 14.47 -1.47 7.92
N TRP A 34 15.26 -2.43 8.38
CA TRP A 34 16.68 -2.48 8.11
C TRP A 34 16.98 -2.53 6.62
N ILE A 35 16.22 -3.34 5.86
CA ILE A 35 16.33 -3.41 4.41
C ILE A 35 16.03 -2.05 3.76
N CYS A 36 14.99 -1.36 4.22
CA CYS A 36 14.66 -0.02 3.73
C CYS A 36 15.82 0.96 3.97
N GLU A 37 16.42 0.92 5.15
CA GLU A 37 17.49 1.85 5.53
C GLU A 37 18.80 1.60 4.77
N ASN A 38 19.12 0.36 4.48
CA ASN A 38 20.44 -0.05 3.99
C ASN A 38 20.47 -0.44 2.51
N GLU A 39 19.36 -0.85 1.94
CA GLU A 39 19.30 -1.41 0.58
C GLU A 39 18.30 -0.72 -0.35
N CYS A 40 17.28 -0.06 0.19
CA CYS A 40 16.24 0.54 -0.64
C CYS A 40 16.62 1.95 -1.08
N PRO A 41 16.66 2.24 -2.41
CA PRO A 41 17.00 3.58 -2.91
C PRO A 41 15.92 4.63 -2.60
N MET A 42 14.73 4.23 -2.15
CA MET A 42 13.64 5.14 -1.79
C MET A 42 13.73 5.65 -0.35
N TYR A 43 14.68 5.15 0.45
CA TYR A 43 14.85 5.63 1.83
C TYR A 43 15.09 7.14 1.85
N GLY A 44 14.30 7.84 2.65
CA GLY A 44 14.40 9.29 2.81
C GLY A 44 13.87 10.12 1.63
N LYS A 45 13.26 9.50 0.62
CA LYS A 45 12.80 10.18 -0.61
C LYS A 45 11.29 10.37 -0.70
N SER A 46 10.52 9.71 0.17
CA SER A 46 9.06 9.77 0.17
C SER A 46 8.54 9.82 1.60
N TRP A 47 7.41 10.51 1.82
CA TRP A 47 6.74 10.51 3.12
C TRP A 47 6.19 9.12 3.47
N ALA A 48 5.90 8.29 2.47
CA ALA A 48 5.42 6.92 2.66
C ALA A 48 6.55 5.93 2.95
N CYS A 49 7.82 6.36 2.83
CA CYS A 49 9.00 5.56 3.06
C CYS A 49 9.72 6.00 4.34
N PRO A 50 10.49 5.13 4.99
CA PRO A 50 11.30 5.56 6.13
C PRO A 50 12.29 6.66 5.74
N PRO A 51 12.63 7.58 6.65
CA PRO A 51 12.11 7.72 8.01
C PRO A 51 10.79 8.48 8.09
N GLY A 52 10.30 9.06 6.98
CA GLY A 52 9.11 9.92 6.95
C GLY A 52 7.84 9.23 7.42
N VAL A 53 7.68 7.94 7.11
CA VAL A 53 6.50 7.16 7.48
C VAL A 53 6.41 6.89 9.00
N GLY A 54 7.48 7.10 9.73
CA GLY A 54 7.54 6.86 11.18
C GLY A 54 8.15 5.50 11.54
N SER A 55 8.20 5.20 12.85
CA SER A 55 8.76 3.95 13.37
C SER A 55 7.87 2.75 13.03
N VAL A 56 8.44 1.56 13.11
CA VAL A 56 7.70 0.29 12.94
C VAL A 56 6.55 0.21 13.96
N ASP A 57 6.79 0.55 15.22
CA ASP A 57 5.76 0.52 16.26
C ASP A 57 4.65 1.53 16.00
N SER A 58 4.98 2.71 15.52
CA SER A 58 4.01 3.74 15.13
C SER A 58 3.12 3.28 13.97
N CYS A 59 3.72 2.69 12.94
CA CYS A 59 2.98 2.14 11.80
C CYS A 59 2.07 0.99 12.24
N ARG A 60 2.57 0.11 13.09
CA ARG A 60 1.80 -1.01 13.65
C ARG A 60 0.60 -0.52 14.44
N GLY A 61 0.79 0.44 15.33
CA GLY A 61 -0.28 1.02 16.12
C GLY A 61 -1.37 1.64 15.26
N LYS A 62 -0.97 2.35 14.22
CA LYS A 62 -1.89 2.96 13.27
C LYS A 62 -2.71 1.90 12.51
N CYS A 63 -2.06 0.86 12.00
CA CYS A 63 -2.76 -0.22 11.29
C CYS A 63 -3.73 -0.97 12.20
N LEU A 64 -3.33 -1.25 13.44
CA LEU A 64 -4.17 -1.97 14.41
C LEU A 64 -5.34 -1.13 14.94
N SER A 65 -5.35 0.17 14.70
CA SER A 65 -6.47 1.04 15.06
C SER A 65 -7.69 0.87 14.15
N PHE A 66 -7.53 0.22 13.00
CA PHE A 66 -8.62 -0.06 12.05
C PHE A 66 -9.21 -1.44 12.29
N GLU A 67 -10.50 -1.61 11.99
CA GLU A 67 -11.19 -2.90 12.12
C GLU A 67 -10.90 -3.84 10.95
N ASN A 68 -10.75 -3.29 9.75
CA ASN A 68 -10.51 -4.04 8.53
C ASN A 68 -9.41 -3.39 7.70
N CYS A 69 -8.68 -4.22 6.98
CA CYS A 69 -7.70 -3.79 6.00
C CYS A 69 -8.11 -4.23 4.59
N LEU A 70 -7.80 -3.42 3.62
CA LEU A 70 -7.97 -3.74 2.20
C LEU A 70 -6.58 -3.83 1.57
N LEU A 71 -6.28 -5.00 1.00
CA LEU A 71 -5.11 -5.20 0.17
C LEU A 71 -5.50 -4.97 -1.28
N ILE A 72 -4.75 -4.15 -1.99
CA ILE A 72 -4.87 -3.98 -3.44
C ILE A 72 -3.53 -4.29 -4.10
N SER A 73 -3.58 -4.95 -5.23
CA SER A 73 -2.39 -5.36 -5.97
C SER A 73 -2.57 -5.09 -7.44
N SER A 74 -1.51 -4.64 -8.10
CA SER A 74 -1.45 -4.48 -9.54
C SER A 74 -0.23 -5.22 -10.10
N ILE A 75 -0.28 -5.54 -11.39
CA ILE A 75 0.83 -6.17 -12.09
C ILE A 75 1.29 -5.26 -13.21
N VAL A 76 2.61 -5.08 -13.31
CA VAL A 76 3.25 -4.38 -14.42
C VAL A 76 4.39 -5.25 -14.94
N GLU A 77 4.42 -5.48 -16.24
CA GLU A 77 5.52 -6.18 -16.87
C GLU A 77 6.72 -5.24 -17.04
N VAL A 78 7.90 -5.75 -16.71
CA VAL A 78 9.16 -5.04 -16.88
C VAL A 78 10.11 -5.92 -17.70
N ASN A 79 11.06 -5.30 -18.40
CA ASN A 79 12.02 -6.03 -19.23
C ASN A 79 13.03 -6.82 -18.40
N ASP A 80 13.45 -6.27 -17.26
CA ASP A 80 14.42 -6.89 -16.35
C ASP A 80 14.02 -6.63 -14.91
N ILE A 81 13.53 -7.66 -14.21
CA ILE A 81 13.09 -7.58 -12.83
C ILE A 81 14.24 -7.32 -11.86
N THR A 82 15.48 -7.52 -12.27
CA THR A 82 16.67 -7.22 -11.46
C THR A 82 17.09 -5.76 -11.57
N ASN A 83 16.54 -5.02 -12.53
CA ASN A 83 16.79 -3.59 -12.69
C ASN A 83 15.88 -2.81 -11.71
N ILE A 84 16.47 -2.34 -10.61
CA ILE A 84 15.73 -1.61 -9.57
C ILE A 84 15.11 -0.32 -10.11
N GLU A 85 15.79 0.42 -10.96
CA GLU A 85 15.28 1.66 -11.54
C GLU A 85 14.03 1.42 -12.37
N GLU A 86 14.05 0.40 -13.23
CA GLU A 86 12.89 0.03 -14.04
C GLU A 86 11.73 -0.44 -13.17
N THR A 87 12.00 -1.25 -12.15
CA THR A 87 10.98 -1.76 -11.23
C THR A 87 10.35 -0.63 -10.43
N LEU A 88 11.15 0.29 -9.90
CA LEU A 88 10.64 1.44 -9.14
C LEU A 88 9.88 2.44 -10.02
N ALA A 89 10.17 2.50 -11.30
CA ALA A 89 9.45 3.36 -12.24
C ALA A 89 7.98 2.95 -12.43
N THR A 90 7.59 1.73 -12.04
CA THR A 90 6.20 1.27 -12.07
C THR A 90 5.39 1.77 -10.88
N ARG A 91 6.04 2.25 -9.84
CA ARG A 91 5.42 2.66 -8.58
C ARG A 91 4.37 3.77 -8.71
N PRO A 92 4.60 4.84 -9.51
CA PRO A 92 3.61 5.91 -9.65
C PRO A 92 2.25 5.45 -10.16
N GLU A 93 2.20 4.45 -11.02
CA GLU A 93 0.94 3.89 -11.52
C GLU A 93 0.12 3.24 -10.40
N HIS A 94 0.79 2.46 -9.55
CA HIS A 94 0.15 1.82 -8.41
C HIS A 94 -0.28 2.85 -7.36
N GLU A 95 0.51 3.87 -7.12
CA GLU A 95 0.16 4.96 -6.21
C GLU A 95 -1.08 5.71 -6.70
N ALA A 96 -1.20 5.93 -8.01
CA ALA A 96 -2.39 6.55 -8.59
C ALA A 96 -3.65 5.71 -8.36
N LEU A 97 -3.56 4.38 -8.51
CA LEU A 97 -4.66 3.46 -8.20
C LEU A 97 -5.03 3.51 -6.71
N THR A 98 -4.04 3.52 -5.84
CA THR A 98 -4.22 3.62 -4.39
C THR A 98 -4.95 4.91 -4.04
N ASN A 99 -4.58 6.03 -4.65
CA ASN A 99 -5.22 7.31 -4.43
C ASN A 99 -6.68 7.32 -4.90
N GLN A 100 -6.98 6.67 -6.02
CA GLN A 100 -8.36 6.53 -6.52
C GLN A 100 -9.22 5.74 -5.54
N VAL A 101 -8.71 4.64 -5.02
CA VAL A 101 -9.41 3.83 -4.01
C VAL A 101 -9.64 4.63 -2.73
N ARG A 102 -8.63 5.33 -2.25
CA ARG A 102 -8.72 6.19 -1.07
C ARG A 102 -9.80 7.26 -1.23
N ASP A 103 -9.78 7.97 -2.36
CA ASP A 103 -10.72 9.05 -2.62
C ASP A 103 -12.15 8.53 -2.70
N PHE A 104 -12.35 7.37 -3.31
CA PHE A 104 -13.65 6.72 -3.36
C PHE A 104 -14.14 6.33 -1.96
N MET A 105 -13.25 5.79 -1.11
CA MET A 105 -13.60 5.46 0.27
C MET A 105 -14.01 6.69 1.06
N ARG A 106 -13.33 7.82 0.87
CA ARG A 106 -13.70 9.10 1.49
C ARG A 106 -15.07 9.60 1.03
N GLU A 107 -15.40 9.44 -0.25
CA GLU A 107 -16.73 9.76 -0.78
C GLU A 107 -17.83 8.91 -0.14
N MET A 108 -17.50 7.68 0.25
CA MET A 108 -18.41 6.79 0.98
C MET A 108 -18.54 7.13 2.47
N GLY A 109 -17.79 8.11 2.96
CA GLY A 109 -17.76 8.47 4.38
C GLY A 109 -16.86 7.60 5.23
N VAL A 110 -15.95 6.83 4.61
CA VAL A 110 -14.94 6.03 5.30
C VAL A 110 -13.67 6.85 5.47
N ASP A 111 -13.03 6.73 6.65
CA ASP A 111 -11.72 7.32 6.92
C ASP A 111 -10.65 6.24 6.70
N PRO A 112 -10.00 6.23 5.53
CA PRO A 112 -9.00 5.22 5.21
C PRO A 112 -7.65 5.45 5.86
#